data_414241474ada475d74029613e380bc18
#
_entry.id   414241474ada475d74029613e380bc18
#
_cell.length_a   1.000
_cell.length_b   1.000
_cell.length_c   1.000
_cell.angle_alpha   90.00
_cell.angle_beta   90.00
_cell.angle_gamma   90.00
#
_symmetry.space_group_name_H-M   'P 1'
#
loop_
_entity.id
_entity.type
_entity.pdbx_description
1 polymer ?
#
loop_
_entity_poly.entity_id
_entity_poly.type
_entity_poly.pdbx_seq_one_letter_code
_entity_poly.pdbx_strand_id
1 'polypeptide(L)'
;KIVIDKPHQNKKLGQIFFTYVMQLLKLKGVKKAIVEVRVSNMPAITVYEKSGFTTVDMRKNYYKNNGENAFVMVRDFSNERI
;
A
#
# COMPACT_ATOMS: atom_id res chain seq x y z
N LYS A 1 11.67 -2.88 -5.24
CA LYS A 1 10.76 -2.89 -4.10
C LYS A 1 10.56 -1.48 -3.58
N ILE A 2 9.33 -1.09 -3.42
CA ILE A 2 8.96 0.23 -2.87
C ILE A 2 8.10 0.02 -1.64
N VAL A 3 8.46 0.69 -0.55
CA VAL A 3 7.71 0.63 0.70
C VAL A 3 7.10 1.99 0.97
N ILE A 4 5.80 2.01 1.23
CA ILE A 4 5.05 3.23 1.53
C ILE A 4 4.42 3.05 2.91
N ASP A 5 4.71 3.95 3.83
CA ASP A 5 4.24 3.79 5.21
C ASP A 5 3.28 4.88 5.69
N LYS A 6 2.98 5.87 4.86
CA LYS A 6 2.07 6.96 5.25
C LYS A 6 0.99 7.17 4.20
N PRO A 7 -0.29 6.96 4.55
CA PRO A 7 -1.39 7.22 3.63
C PRO A 7 -1.68 8.72 3.54
N HIS A 8 -2.29 9.13 2.44
CA HIS A 8 -2.80 10.49 2.31
C HIS A 8 -4.05 10.66 3.15
N GLN A 9 -4.22 11.83 3.74
CA GLN A 9 -5.36 12.11 4.60
C GLN A 9 -6.64 12.35 3.79
N ASN A 10 -6.54 13.01 2.63
CA ASN A 10 -7.69 13.21 1.76
C ASN A 10 -7.88 11.96 0.91
N LYS A 11 -8.95 11.22 1.17
CA LYS A 11 -9.19 9.92 0.56
C LYS A 11 -9.29 9.96 -0.95
N LYS A 12 -10.00 10.96 -1.50
CA LYS A 12 -10.20 11.06 -2.95
C LYS A 12 -8.91 11.43 -3.67
N LEU A 13 -8.26 12.48 -3.21
CA LEU A 13 -6.99 12.91 -3.79
C LEU A 13 -5.91 11.86 -3.58
N GLY A 14 -5.91 11.24 -2.42
CA GLY A 14 -4.97 10.16 -2.13
C GLY A 14 -5.13 8.99 -3.07
N GLN A 15 -6.37 8.60 -3.36
CA GLN A 15 -6.64 7.50 -4.29
C GLN A 15 -6.16 7.84 -5.70
N ILE A 16 -6.45 9.04 -6.18
CA ILE A 16 -6.05 9.48 -7.52
C ILE A 16 -4.53 9.53 -7.61
N PHE A 17 -3.88 10.17 -6.64
CA PHE A 17 -2.44 10.30 -6.62
C PHE A 17 -1.76 8.93 -6.54
N PHE A 18 -2.26 8.08 -5.68
CA PHE A 18 -1.70 6.75 -5.48
C PHE A 18 -1.81 5.90 -6.74
N THR A 19 -2.97 5.97 -7.42
CA THR A 19 -3.17 5.26 -8.68
C THR A 19 -2.19 5.75 -9.74
N TYR A 20 -1.96 7.05 -9.81
CA TYR A 20 -1.00 7.63 -10.73
C TYR A 20 0.42 7.14 -10.46
N VAL A 21 0.82 7.14 -9.19
CA VAL A 21 2.15 6.67 -8.80
C VAL A 21 2.33 5.19 -9.14
N MET A 22 1.32 4.37 -8.87
CA MET A 22 1.37 2.95 -9.21
C MET A 22 1.55 2.74 -10.71
N GLN A 23 0.88 3.53 -11.52
CA GLN A 23 1.02 3.45 -12.97
C GLN A 23 2.42 3.82 -13.42
N LEU A 24 3.00 4.87 -12.85
CA LEU A 24 4.39 5.26 -13.15
C LEU A 24 5.37 4.16 -12.78
N LEU A 25 5.20 3.54 -11.61
CA LEU A 25 6.10 2.48 -11.17
C LEU A 25 6.03 1.29 -12.13
N LYS A 26 4.82 0.93 -12.55
CA LYS A 26 4.61 -0.14 -13.50
C LYS A 26 5.32 0.15 -14.82
N LEU A 27 5.17 1.37 -15.33
CA LEU A 27 5.82 1.78 -16.58
C LEU A 27 7.34 1.79 -16.47
N LYS A 28 7.89 2.04 -15.28
CA LYS A 28 9.33 2.04 -15.04
C LYS A 28 9.89 0.64 -14.77
N GLY A 29 9.07 -0.39 -14.87
CA GLY A 29 9.51 -1.76 -14.71
C GLY A 29 9.62 -2.23 -13.27
N VAL A 30 9.04 -1.50 -12.32
CA VAL A 30 8.96 -1.97 -10.94
C VAL A 30 8.06 -3.20 -10.90
N LYS A 31 8.54 -4.26 -10.27
CA LYS A 31 7.81 -5.53 -10.27
C LYS A 31 6.87 -5.68 -9.08
N LYS A 32 7.16 -5.03 -7.97
CA LYS A 32 6.39 -5.23 -6.75
C LYS A 32 6.45 -3.98 -5.88
N ALA A 33 5.31 -3.58 -5.35
CA ALA A 33 5.21 -2.51 -4.36
C ALA A 33 4.69 -3.09 -3.06
N ILE A 34 5.26 -2.65 -1.93
CA ILE A 34 4.89 -3.12 -0.61
C ILE A 34 4.52 -1.93 0.24
N VAL A 35 3.40 -2.02 0.94
CA VAL A 35 2.98 -1.00 1.92
C VAL A 35 2.83 -1.66 3.28
N GLU A 36 3.12 -0.89 4.33
CA GLU A 36 2.89 -1.31 5.71
C GLU A 36 1.90 -0.32 6.30
N VAL A 37 0.81 -0.81 6.86
CA VAL A 37 -0.29 0.03 7.31
C VAL A 37 -0.82 -0.44 8.66
N ARG A 38 -1.16 0.50 9.55
CA ARG A 38 -1.77 0.15 10.84
C ARG A 38 -3.07 -0.60 10.60
N VAL A 39 -3.30 -1.65 11.38
CA VAL A 39 -4.51 -2.47 11.23
C VAL A 39 -5.79 -1.64 11.45
N SER A 40 -5.71 -0.56 12.21
CA SER A 40 -6.86 0.32 12.46
C SER A 40 -7.09 1.36 11.36
N ASN A 41 -6.15 1.50 10.43
CA ASN A 41 -6.24 2.54 9.40
C ASN A 41 -7.08 2.07 8.21
N MET A 42 -8.38 1.93 8.42
CA MET A 42 -9.28 1.45 7.38
C MET A 42 -9.31 2.31 6.12
N PRO A 43 -9.25 3.64 6.21
CA PRO A 43 -9.18 4.44 4.99
C PRO A 43 -7.99 4.11 4.10
N ALA A 44 -6.81 3.93 4.70
CA ALA A 44 -5.62 3.58 3.94
C ALA A 44 -5.72 2.18 3.35
N ILE A 45 -6.18 1.21 4.15
CA ILE A 45 -6.35 -0.16 3.70
C ILE A 45 -7.29 -0.20 2.48
N THR A 46 -8.38 0.56 2.54
CA THR A 46 -9.34 0.63 1.43
C THR A 46 -8.68 1.17 0.16
N VAL A 47 -7.88 2.23 0.29
CA VAL A 47 -7.15 2.81 -0.84
C VAL A 47 -6.23 1.77 -1.47
N TYR A 48 -5.48 1.06 -0.63
CA TYR A 48 -4.54 0.05 -1.13
C TYR A 48 -5.27 -1.11 -1.80
N GLU A 49 -6.35 -1.60 -1.21
CA GLU A 49 -7.13 -2.67 -1.82
C GLU A 49 -7.70 -2.27 -3.18
N LYS A 50 -8.22 -1.05 -3.28
CA LYS A 50 -8.74 -0.53 -4.55
C LYS A 50 -7.64 -0.37 -5.59
N SER A 51 -6.41 -0.22 -5.15
CA SER A 51 -5.25 -0.09 -6.03
C SER A 51 -4.59 -1.43 -6.34
N GLY A 52 -5.23 -2.53 -5.97
CA GLY A 52 -4.77 -3.86 -6.32
C GLY A 52 -3.82 -4.50 -5.33
N PHE A 53 -3.68 -3.94 -4.14
CA PHE A 53 -2.87 -4.55 -3.08
C PHE A 53 -3.66 -5.63 -2.36
N THR A 54 -2.97 -6.66 -1.93
CA THR A 54 -3.53 -7.72 -1.08
C THR A 54 -2.69 -7.86 0.17
N THR A 55 -3.32 -8.19 1.28
CA THR A 55 -2.63 -8.41 2.54
C THR A 55 -1.94 -9.78 2.49
N VAL A 56 -0.65 -9.79 2.74
CA VAL A 56 0.15 -11.03 2.70
C VAL A 56 0.72 -11.40 4.06
N ASP A 57 0.77 -10.46 5.01
CA ASP A 57 1.36 -10.72 6.31
C ASP A 57 0.85 -9.69 7.32
N MET A 58 1.11 -9.95 8.60
CA MET A 58 0.84 -9.02 9.68
C MET A 58 2.03 -9.00 10.62
N ARG A 59 2.55 -7.80 10.91
CA ARG A 59 3.64 -7.62 11.85
C ARG A 59 3.07 -7.21 13.20
N LYS A 60 3.25 -8.04 14.20
CA LYS A 60 2.72 -7.77 15.53
C LYS A 60 3.55 -6.71 16.24
N ASN A 61 2.85 -5.82 16.95
CA ASN A 61 3.47 -4.77 17.76
C ASN A 61 4.46 -3.92 16.95
N TYR A 62 4.12 -3.65 15.69
CA TYR A 62 5.02 -2.95 14.77
C TYR A 62 5.17 -1.49 15.11
N TYR A 63 4.08 -0.84 15.53
CA TYR A 63 4.09 0.58 15.91
C TYR A 63 4.34 0.70 17.40
N LYS A 64 5.52 1.18 17.76
CA LYS A 64 5.98 1.14 19.15
C LYS A 64 5.23 2.11 20.07
N ASN A 65 4.64 3.16 19.50
CA ASN A 65 3.93 4.14 20.31
C ASN A 65 2.69 3.60 21.02
N ASN A 66 2.03 2.59 20.44
CA ASN A 66 0.84 2.00 21.04
C ASN A 66 0.75 0.48 20.89
N GLY A 67 1.81 -0.15 20.39
CA GLY A 67 1.85 -1.59 20.21
C GLY A 67 0.95 -2.12 19.10
N GLU A 68 0.46 -1.24 18.24
CA GLU A 68 -0.47 -1.64 17.19
C GLU A 68 0.22 -2.48 16.13
N ASN A 69 -0.51 -3.46 15.60
CA ASN A 69 -0.02 -4.30 14.52
C ASN A 69 -0.05 -3.57 13.18
N ALA A 70 0.73 -4.06 12.23
CA ALA A 70 0.71 -3.57 10.85
C ALA A 70 0.36 -4.70 9.90
N PHE A 71 -0.49 -4.41 8.93
CA PHE A 71 -0.64 -5.29 7.77
C PHE A 71 0.46 -4.98 6.77
N VAL A 72 0.99 -6.03 6.16
CA VAL A 72 1.89 -5.91 5.02
C VAL A 72 1.07 -6.24 3.79
N MET A 73 0.95 -5.29 2.89
CA MET A 73 0.16 -5.44 1.67
C MET A 73 1.06 -5.30 0.46
N VAL A 74 0.79 -6.09 -0.56
CA VAL A 74 1.64 -6.18 -1.74
C VAL A 74 0.80 -6.05 -3.00
N ARG A 75 1.31 -5.28 -3.94
CA ARG A 75 0.86 -5.32 -5.32
C ARG A 75 1.99 -5.83 -6.19
N ASP A 76 1.72 -6.89 -6.92
CA ASP A 76 2.70 -7.50 -7.83
C ASP A 76 2.34 -7.14 -9.26
N PHE A 77 3.23 -6.43 -9.93
CA PHE A 77 3.04 -5.99 -11.32
C PHE A 77 3.60 -6.99 -12.33
N SER A 78 4.27 -8.04 -11.87
CA SER A 78 5.06 -8.89 -12.77
C SER A 78 4.23 -9.61 -13.83
N ASN A 79 2.94 -9.83 -13.57
CA ASN A 79 2.03 -10.48 -14.50
C ASN A 79 1.14 -9.51 -15.27
N GLU A 80 1.34 -8.21 -15.08
CA GLU A 80 0.50 -7.20 -15.73
C GLU A 80 1.15 -6.71 -17.02
N ARG A 81 0.32 -6.50 -18.02
CA ARG A 81 0.76 -5.91 -19.28
C ARG A 81 0.53 -4.41 -19.27
N ILE A 82 1.44 -3.71 -19.90
CA ILE A 82 1.34 -2.27 -20.07
C ILE A 82 0.53 -1.94 -21.32
#